data_73361ce6b2a3a629cc38029839811cbc
#
_entry.id   73361ce6b2a3a629cc38029839811cbc
#
_cell.length_a   1.000
_cell.length_b   1.000
_cell.length_c   1.000
_cell.angle_alpha   90.00
_cell.angle_beta   90.00
_cell.angle_gamma   90.00
#
_symmetry.space_group_name_H-M   'P 1'
#
loop_
_entity.id
_entity.type
_entity.pdbx_description
1 polymer ?
#
loop_
_entity_poly.entity_id
_entity_poly.type
_entity_poly.pdbx_seq_one_letter_code
_entity_poly.pdbx_strand_id
1 'polypeptide(L)'
;ADANDTVATGHILRCITIAKKLVQAGQRVVFFVADGSAEEMLDRAGMESICLHSDWQRMEEETETLRRKLREQGCRKLLVDSYQVTQGYFEKLRDTCRLIYLDDCFEAVWPVDLLINYNAYHVRFPYRRAYVDRAKLLLGTAYVPLREEFDRRRKGKRAAQDGKFHVLLSSGGGDRYGALEGILSRIFPPSEGRCMSEGRCMSEGRC
;
A
#
# COMPACT_ATOMS: atom_id res chain seq x y z
N ALA A 1 -8.52 1.10 -2.25
CA ALA A 1 -7.53 0.51 -1.33
C ALA A 1 -8.06 0.62 0.09
N ASP A 2 -8.05 -0.47 0.82
CA ASP A 2 -8.59 -0.53 2.18
C ASP A 2 -7.48 -0.83 3.19
N ALA A 3 -7.72 -0.47 4.45
CA ALA A 3 -6.86 -0.80 5.57
C ALA A 3 -7.76 -1.13 6.77
N ASN A 4 -7.67 -2.32 7.28
CA ASN A 4 -8.35 -2.75 8.50
C ASN A 4 -7.46 -3.77 9.24
N ASP A 5 -7.93 -4.30 10.36
CA ASP A 5 -7.17 -5.26 11.18
C ASP A 5 -6.81 -6.55 10.42
N THR A 6 -7.50 -6.85 9.34
CA THR A 6 -7.26 -8.03 8.50
C THR A 6 -6.40 -7.70 7.28
N VAL A 7 -6.63 -6.53 6.67
CA VAL A 7 -5.83 -6.02 5.54
C VAL A 7 -4.74 -5.13 6.10
N ALA A 8 -3.50 -5.56 5.99
CA ALA A 8 -2.36 -4.77 6.47
C ALA A 8 -2.35 -3.36 5.84
N THR A 9 -1.92 -2.36 6.59
CA THR A 9 -1.86 -0.94 6.18
C THR A 9 -0.98 -0.66 4.95
N GLY A 10 -0.29 -1.69 4.43
CA GLY A 10 0.61 -1.56 3.29
C GLY A 10 -0.04 -1.02 2.01
N HIS A 11 -1.25 -1.47 1.69
CA HIS A 11 -1.99 -1.03 0.50
C HIS A 11 -2.33 0.46 0.57
N ILE A 12 -2.94 0.90 1.67
CA ILE A 12 -3.32 2.30 1.83
C ILE A 12 -2.09 3.22 1.88
N LEU A 13 -1.02 2.82 2.56
CA LEU A 13 0.21 3.63 2.67
C LEU A 13 0.91 3.82 1.33
N ARG A 14 0.97 2.78 0.48
CA ARG A 14 1.54 2.93 -0.86
C ARG A 14 0.66 3.80 -1.76
N CYS A 15 -0.66 3.68 -1.65
CA CYS A 15 -1.59 4.55 -2.36
C CYS A 15 -1.48 6.01 -1.89
N ILE A 16 -1.37 6.30 -0.59
CA ILE A 16 -1.11 7.64 -0.06
C ILE A 16 0.20 8.21 -0.61
N THR A 17 1.25 7.39 -0.71
CA THR A 17 2.53 7.82 -1.26
C THR A 17 2.41 8.26 -2.71
N ILE A 18 1.67 7.49 -3.53
CA ILE A 18 1.39 7.84 -4.93
C ILE A 18 0.52 9.11 -4.99
N ALA A 19 -0.53 9.18 -4.17
CA ALA A 19 -1.46 10.31 -4.11
C ALA A 19 -0.75 11.61 -3.78
N LYS A 20 0.15 11.63 -2.79
CA LYS A 20 0.95 12.81 -2.44
C LYS A 20 1.74 13.34 -3.63
N LYS A 21 2.36 12.48 -4.43
CA LYS A 21 3.09 12.88 -5.63
C LYS A 21 2.16 13.42 -6.72
N LEU A 22 0.97 12.85 -6.87
CA LEU A 22 -0.03 13.36 -7.82
C LEU A 22 -0.56 14.73 -7.39
N VAL A 23 -0.84 14.94 -6.10
CA VAL A 23 -1.26 16.23 -5.55
C VAL A 23 -0.17 17.29 -5.72
N GLN A 24 1.10 16.94 -5.46
CA GLN A 24 2.26 17.83 -5.74
C GLN A 24 2.37 18.20 -7.23
N ALA A 25 1.92 17.31 -8.12
CA ALA A 25 1.85 17.58 -9.56
C ALA A 25 0.55 18.30 -10.00
N GLY A 26 -0.23 18.85 -9.06
CA GLY A 26 -1.45 19.61 -9.34
C GLY A 26 -2.67 18.75 -9.69
N GLN A 27 -2.65 17.45 -9.40
CA GLN A 27 -3.80 16.59 -9.64
C GLN A 27 -4.69 16.51 -8.38
N ARG A 28 -6.01 16.55 -8.57
CA ARG A 28 -6.95 16.21 -7.50
C ARG A 28 -6.99 14.67 -7.35
N VAL A 29 -6.93 14.18 -6.12
CA VAL A 29 -7.01 12.76 -5.79
C VAL A 29 -8.09 12.55 -4.74
N VAL A 30 -8.95 11.56 -4.96
CA VAL A 30 -10.00 11.15 -4.03
C VAL A 30 -9.85 9.65 -3.76
N PHE A 31 -9.87 9.25 -2.52
CA PHE A 31 -9.87 7.85 -2.12
C PHE A 31 -11.29 7.32 -2.02
N PHE A 32 -11.54 6.14 -2.56
CA PHE A 32 -12.75 5.36 -2.32
C PHE A 32 -12.37 4.18 -1.42
N VAL A 33 -13.04 4.08 -0.29
CA VAL A 33 -12.80 3.04 0.74
C VAL A 33 -14.11 2.32 1.03
N ALA A 34 -14.02 1.02 1.32
CA ALA A 34 -15.19 0.19 1.57
C ALA A 34 -15.89 0.62 2.86
N ASP A 35 -15.12 0.90 3.90
CA ASP A 35 -15.58 1.27 5.23
C ASP A 35 -14.75 2.41 5.85
N GLY A 36 -15.06 2.79 7.10
CA GLY A 36 -14.37 3.89 7.80
C GLY A 36 -12.99 3.55 8.37
N SER A 37 -12.49 2.32 8.23
CA SER A 37 -11.25 1.88 8.90
C SER A 37 -10.00 2.65 8.45
N ALA A 38 -9.98 3.18 7.23
CA ALA A 38 -8.86 3.94 6.68
C ALA A 38 -9.01 5.47 6.87
N GLU A 39 -10.16 5.97 7.31
CA GLU A 39 -10.49 7.40 7.32
C GLU A 39 -9.49 8.21 8.13
N GLU A 40 -9.20 7.82 9.36
CA GLU A 40 -8.25 8.55 10.22
C GLU A 40 -6.85 8.66 9.59
N MET A 41 -6.41 7.61 8.89
CA MET A 41 -5.09 7.60 8.22
C MET A 41 -5.10 8.53 7.00
N LEU A 42 -6.19 8.56 6.24
CA LEU A 42 -6.37 9.44 5.08
C LEU A 42 -6.47 10.89 5.51
N ASP A 43 -7.22 11.20 6.58
CA ASP A 43 -7.34 12.54 7.15
C ASP A 43 -5.99 13.07 7.64
N ARG A 44 -5.23 12.28 8.38
CA ARG A 44 -3.86 12.63 8.81
C ARG A 44 -2.91 12.86 7.63
N ALA A 45 -3.16 12.18 6.51
CA ALA A 45 -2.38 12.37 5.29
C ALA A 45 -2.84 13.58 4.45
N GLY A 46 -3.95 14.24 4.82
CA GLY A 46 -4.59 15.34 4.08
C GLY A 46 -5.22 14.88 2.76
N MET A 47 -5.76 13.65 2.72
CA MET A 47 -6.38 13.07 1.53
C MET A 47 -7.90 13.10 1.64
N GLU A 48 -8.56 13.51 0.55
CA GLU A 48 -10.02 13.43 0.43
C GLU A 48 -10.43 11.96 0.30
N SER A 49 -11.45 11.53 1.07
CA SER A 49 -11.98 10.16 1.03
C SER A 49 -13.50 10.13 0.93
N ILE A 50 -14.02 9.07 0.34
CA ILE A 50 -15.45 8.77 0.23
C ILE A 50 -15.64 7.31 0.64
N CYS A 51 -16.40 7.09 1.71
CA CYS A 51 -16.80 5.76 2.14
C CYS A 51 -17.95 5.23 1.24
N LEU A 52 -17.79 4.01 0.74
CA LEU A 52 -18.77 3.34 -0.10
C LEU A 52 -19.82 2.58 0.71
N HIS A 53 -19.54 2.32 2.00
CA HIS A 53 -20.36 1.48 2.88
C HIS A 53 -20.58 0.09 2.29
N SER A 54 -19.49 -0.53 1.81
CA SER A 54 -19.47 -1.84 1.15
C SER A 54 -18.64 -2.84 1.95
N ASP A 55 -18.65 -4.09 1.48
CA ASP A 55 -17.80 -5.15 2.01
C ASP A 55 -16.53 -5.27 1.15
N TRP A 56 -15.38 -4.95 1.72
CA TRP A 56 -14.09 -5.03 1.03
C TRP A 56 -13.76 -6.44 0.50
N GLN A 57 -14.38 -7.49 1.04
CA GLN A 57 -14.21 -8.86 0.57
C GLN A 57 -15.04 -9.16 -0.67
N ARG A 58 -16.07 -8.36 -0.93
CA ARG A 58 -17.03 -8.54 -2.04
C ARG A 58 -17.07 -7.32 -2.95
N MET A 59 -15.88 -6.86 -3.38
CA MET A 59 -15.70 -5.64 -4.17
C MET A 59 -16.61 -5.55 -5.40
N GLU A 60 -16.98 -6.68 -6.00
CA GLU A 60 -17.84 -6.67 -7.17
C GLU A 60 -19.24 -6.11 -6.89
N GLU A 61 -19.74 -6.23 -5.65
CA GLU A 61 -21.04 -5.71 -5.24
C GLU A 61 -21.06 -4.18 -5.15
N GLU A 62 -19.91 -3.53 -4.90
CA GLU A 62 -19.80 -2.06 -4.81
C GLU A 62 -19.75 -1.35 -6.16
N THR A 63 -19.58 -2.09 -7.28
CA THR A 63 -19.24 -1.49 -8.59
C THR A 63 -20.24 -0.45 -9.05
N GLU A 64 -21.53 -0.63 -8.84
CA GLU A 64 -22.54 0.36 -9.26
C GLU A 64 -22.46 1.64 -8.42
N THR A 65 -22.27 1.52 -7.10
CA THR A 65 -22.06 2.68 -6.23
C THR A 65 -20.77 3.41 -6.60
N LEU A 66 -19.68 2.67 -6.82
CA LEU A 66 -18.40 3.23 -7.22
C LEU A 66 -18.50 3.95 -8.59
N ARG A 67 -19.14 3.36 -9.59
CA ARG A 67 -19.38 3.98 -10.92
C ARG A 67 -20.10 5.32 -10.79
N ARG A 68 -21.17 5.35 -10.01
CA ARG A 68 -21.90 6.58 -9.73
C ARG A 68 -21.01 7.63 -9.08
N LYS A 69 -20.28 7.26 -8.03
CA LYS A 69 -19.35 8.16 -7.32
C LYS A 69 -18.21 8.65 -8.22
N LEU A 70 -17.62 7.81 -9.06
CA LEU A 70 -16.59 8.21 -10.02
C LEU A 70 -17.10 9.29 -10.98
N ARG A 71 -18.34 9.17 -11.47
CA ARG A 71 -18.97 10.18 -12.33
C ARG A 71 -19.27 11.47 -11.58
N GLU A 72 -19.85 11.39 -10.38
CA GLU A 72 -20.14 12.54 -9.53
C GLU A 72 -18.86 13.36 -9.23
N GLN A 73 -17.74 12.67 -9.02
CA GLN A 73 -16.44 13.29 -8.73
C GLN A 73 -15.65 13.69 -10.00
N GLY A 74 -16.13 13.37 -11.18
CA GLY A 74 -15.43 13.64 -12.44
C GLY A 74 -14.12 12.85 -12.60
N CYS A 75 -14.00 11.70 -11.94
CA CYS A 75 -12.81 10.86 -11.97
C CYS A 75 -12.63 10.20 -13.33
N ARG A 76 -11.49 10.45 -13.99
CA ARG A 76 -11.15 9.86 -15.30
C ARG A 76 -10.23 8.65 -15.22
N LYS A 77 -9.62 8.42 -14.06
CA LYS A 77 -8.68 7.32 -13.80
C LYS A 77 -8.98 6.76 -12.42
N LEU A 78 -8.92 5.45 -12.30
CA LEU A 78 -9.05 4.73 -11.03
C LEU A 78 -7.82 3.84 -10.83
N LEU A 79 -7.09 4.08 -9.75
CA LEU A 79 -6.04 3.19 -9.27
C LEU A 79 -6.64 2.21 -8.29
N VAL A 80 -6.56 0.93 -8.59
CA VAL A 80 -7.03 -0.16 -7.73
C VAL A 80 -5.84 -0.87 -7.11
N ASP A 81 -5.93 -1.10 -5.80
CA ASP A 81 -4.94 -1.81 -5.01
C ASP A 81 -5.65 -2.70 -3.99
N SER A 82 -5.95 -3.92 -4.40
CA SER A 82 -6.62 -4.93 -3.59
C SER A 82 -6.38 -6.32 -4.18
N TYR A 83 -6.32 -7.34 -3.33
CA TYR A 83 -6.29 -8.75 -3.75
C TYR A 83 -7.70 -9.34 -3.96
N GLN A 84 -8.76 -8.58 -3.67
CA GLN A 84 -10.15 -9.04 -3.79
C GLN A 84 -10.79 -8.70 -5.14
N VAL A 85 -9.98 -8.23 -6.10
CA VAL A 85 -10.46 -7.89 -7.44
C VAL A 85 -10.92 -9.13 -8.20
N THR A 86 -11.96 -8.96 -9.02
CA THR A 86 -12.47 -9.98 -9.94
C THR A 86 -12.41 -9.48 -11.37
N GLN A 87 -12.51 -10.40 -12.34
CA GLN A 87 -12.66 -10.05 -13.74
C GLN A 87 -13.90 -9.14 -13.93
N GLY A 88 -15.03 -9.52 -13.31
CA GLY A 88 -16.29 -8.77 -13.38
C GLY A 88 -16.20 -7.37 -12.79
N TYR A 89 -15.41 -7.18 -11.72
CA TYR A 89 -15.15 -5.85 -11.14
C TYR A 89 -14.56 -4.90 -12.19
N PHE A 90 -13.49 -5.31 -12.85
CA PHE A 90 -12.85 -4.47 -13.86
C PHE A 90 -13.72 -4.28 -15.11
N GLU A 91 -14.40 -5.34 -15.59
CA GLU A 91 -15.27 -5.26 -16.75
C GLU A 91 -16.41 -4.26 -16.57
N LYS A 92 -17.01 -4.22 -15.37
CA LYS A 92 -18.06 -3.26 -15.03
C LYS A 92 -17.56 -1.82 -14.96
N LEU A 93 -16.28 -1.59 -14.66
CA LEU A 93 -15.72 -0.26 -14.48
C LEU A 93 -15.03 0.32 -15.72
N ARG A 94 -14.62 -0.51 -16.68
CA ARG A 94 -13.82 -0.09 -17.85
C ARG A 94 -14.44 1.01 -18.72
N ASP A 95 -15.77 1.08 -18.77
CA ASP A 95 -16.49 2.10 -19.54
C ASP A 95 -16.68 3.42 -18.77
N THR A 96 -16.28 3.45 -17.50
CA THR A 96 -16.44 4.62 -16.64
C THR A 96 -15.17 5.45 -16.57
N CYS A 97 -14.02 4.81 -16.48
CA CYS A 97 -12.72 5.49 -16.33
C CYS A 97 -11.58 4.58 -16.80
N ARG A 98 -10.38 5.15 -16.97
CA ARG A 98 -9.17 4.36 -17.21
C ARG A 98 -8.76 3.63 -15.94
N LEU A 99 -8.51 2.33 -16.07
CA LEU A 99 -8.20 1.44 -14.98
C LEU A 99 -6.69 1.24 -14.83
N ILE A 100 -6.20 1.44 -13.63
CA ILE A 100 -4.81 1.25 -13.23
C ILE A 100 -4.80 0.23 -12.09
N TYR A 101 -3.99 -0.81 -12.18
CA TYR A 101 -3.94 -1.85 -11.16
C TYR A 101 -2.52 -2.04 -10.62
N LEU A 102 -2.39 -2.09 -9.29
CA LEU A 102 -1.19 -2.53 -8.60
C LEU A 102 -1.29 -4.03 -8.39
N ASP A 103 -0.49 -4.78 -9.15
CA ASP A 103 -0.48 -6.25 -9.14
C ASP A 103 0.83 -6.77 -8.55
N ASP A 104 0.73 -7.56 -7.50
CA ASP A 104 1.88 -8.19 -6.84
C ASP A 104 2.03 -9.68 -7.19
N CYS A 105 0.97 -10.36 -7.63
CA CYS A 105 0.87 -11.81 -7.61
C CYS A 105 0.69 -12.46 -9.00
N PHE A 106 0.26 -11.72 -10.01
CA PHE A 106 -0.08 -12.25 -11.34
C PHE A 106 -1.11 -13.40 -11.29
N GLU A 107 -2.21 -13.22 -10.58
CA GLU A 107 -3.26 -14.25 -10.48
C GLU A 107 -4.04 -14.44 -11.77
N ALA A 108 -4.22 -13.35 -12.55
CA ALA A 108 -4.94 -13.36 -13.81
C ALA A 108 -4.44 -12.27 -14.76
N VAL A 109 -4.93 -12.29 -16.02
CA VAL A 109 -4.75 -11.20 -16.97
C VAL A 109 -5.98 -10.29 -16.88
N TRP A 110 -5.80 -9.17 -16.20
CA TRP A 110 -6.86 -8.22 -15.89
C TRP A 110 -7.16 -7.26 -17.06
N PRO A 111 -8.41 -6.86 -17.29
CA PRO A 111 -8.79 -5.92 -18.37
C PRO A 111 -8.56 -4.46 -17.93
N VAL A 112 -7.31 -4.08 -17.75
CA VAL A 112 -6.87 -2.75 -17.27
C VAL A 112 -6.05 -2.02 -18.33
N ASP A 113 -5.98 -0.69 -18.24
CA ASP A 113 -5.21 0.15 -19.19
C ASP A 113 -3.74 0.25 -18.79
N LEU A 114 -3.45 0.17 -17.49
CA LEU A 114 -2.10 0.24 -16.94
C LEU A 114 -1.97 -0.74 -15.78
N LEU A 115 -0.94 -1.57 -15.83
CA LEU A 115 -0.57 -2.45 -14.73
C LEU A 115 0.79 -2.04 -14.17
N ILE A 116 0.88 -2.00 -12.86
CA ILE A 116 2.11 -1.65 -12.13
C ILE A 116 2.49 -2.83 -11.23
N ASN A 117 3.68 -3.39 -11.43
CA ASN A 117 4.31 -4.27 -10.45
C ASN A 117 5.74 -3.80 -10.21
N TYR A 118 5.96 -3.13 -9.09
CA TYR A 118 7.26 -2.57 -8.73
C TYR A 118 8.18 -3.55 -8.01
N ASN A 119 7.77 -4.80 -7.79
CA ASN A 119 8.58 -5.79 -7.08
C ASN A 119 9.76 -6.26 -7.94
N ALA A 120 10.91 -6.52 -7.31
CA ALA A 120 12.08 -7.06 -8.00
C ALA A 120 11.81 -8.42 -8.63
N TYR A 121 10.91 -9.20 -8.05
CA TYR A 121 10.54 -10.53 -8.54
C TYR A 121 9.53 -10.55 -9.69
N HIS A 122 9.06 -9.37 -10.18
CA HIS A 122 8.12 -9.30 -11.32
C HIS A 122 8.59 -10.10 -12.54
N VAL A 123 9.90 -10.28 -12.70
CA VAL A 123 10.51 -11.06 -13.77
C VAL A 123 10.14 -12.55 -13.78
N ARG A 124 9.63 -13.06 -12.63
CA ARG A 124 9.14 -14.44 -12.50
C ARG A 124 7.79 -14.66 -13.18
N PHE A 125 7.09 -13.58 -13.52
CA PHE A 125 5.76 -13.61 -14.12
C PHE A 125 5.80 -13.21 -15.59
N PRO A 126 4.94 -13.78 -16.44
CA PRO A 126 4.95 -13.54 -17.88
C PRO A 126 4.21 -12.25 -18.29
N TYR A 127 4.26 -11.17 -17.50
CA TYR A 127 3.53 -9.92 -17.75
C TYR A 127 3.66 -9.42 -19.19
N ARG A 128 4.89 -9.33 -19.72
CA ARG A 128 5.12 -8.79 -21.06
C ARG A 128 4.43 -9.60 -22.16
N ARG A 129 4.38 -10.93 -21.99
CA ARG A 129 3.70 -11.82 -22.94
C ARG A 129 2.18 -11.77 -22.79
N ALA A 130 1.69 -11.74 -21.53
CA ALA A 130 0.26 -11.79 -21.23
C ALA A 130 -0.47 -10.49 -21.60
N TYR A 131 0.23 -9.35 -21.53
CA TYR A 131 -0.36 -8.02 -21.75
C TYR A 131 0.08 -7.35 -23.07
N VAL A 132 0.59 -8.13 -24.04
CA VAL A 132 0.89 -7.60 -25.38
C VAL A 132 -0.36 -6.92 -25.93
N ASP A 133 -0.23 -5.65 -26.34
CA ASP A 133 -1.29 -4.80 -26.92
C ASP A 133 -2.58 -4.67 -26.05
N ARG A 134 -2.50 -5.02 -24.76
CA ARG A 134 -3.65 -4.97 -23.85
C ARG A 134 -3.55 -3.84 -22.83
N ALA A 135 -2.39 -3.68 -22.21
CA ALA A 135 -2.17 -2.68 -21.19
C ALA A 135 -0.74 -2.15 -21.22
N LYS A 136 -0.56 -0.92 -20.77
CA LYS A 136 0.77 -0.39 -20.46
C LYS A 136 1.31 -1.06 -19.21
N LEU A 137 2.61 -1.37 -19.20
CA LEU A 137 3.27 -2.04 -18.07
C LEU A 137 4.34 -1.15 -17.45
N LEU A 138 4.28 -0.97 -16.14
CA LEU A 138 5.33 -0.37 -15.32
C LEU A 138 5.88 -1.45 -14.38
N LEU A 139 6.99 -2.07 -14.75
CA LEU A 139 7.52 -3.25 -14.08
C LEU A 139 8.89 -2.96 -13.48
N GLY A 140 9.08 -3.39 -12.24
CA GLY A 140 10.35 -3.36 -11.54
C GLY A 140 10.56 -2.18 -10.60
N THR A 141 11.67 -2.22 -9.90
CA THR A 141 11.98 -1.35 -8.77
C THR A 141 12.12 0.14 -9.10
N ALA A 142 12.25 0.49 -10.40
CA ALA A 142 12.22 1.89 -10.84
C ALA A 142 10.87 2.58 -10.55
N TYR A 143 9.81 1.80 -10.34
CA TYR A 143 8.46 2.30 -10.09
C TYR A 143 7.99 2.16 -8.64
N VAL A 144 8.90 1.85 -7.71
CA VAL A 144 8.59 1.75 -6.27
C VAL A 144 8.09 3.09 -5.74
N PRO A 145 6.91 3.15 -5.11
CA PRO A 145 6.41 4.37 -4.47
C PRO A 145 7.14 4.59 -3.13
N LEU A 146 8.27 5.27 -3.18
CA LEU A 146 9.04 5.59 -1.98
C LEU A 146 8.50 6.84 -1.30
N ARG A 147 8.35 6.77 0.03
CA ARG A 147 7.98 7.91 0.86
C ARG A 147 9.11 8.95 0.90
N GLU A 148 8.76 10.21 1.11
CA GLU A 148 9.72 11.34 1.07
C GLU A 148 10.87 11.20 2.08
N GLU A 149 10.63 10.51 3.20
CA GLU A 149 11.66 10.28 4.22
C GLU A 149 12.86 9.50 3.66
N PHE A 150 12.63 8.62 2.67
CA PHE A 150 13.70 7.89 2.01
C PHE A 150 14.53 8.79 1.08
N ASP A 151 13.90 9.76 0.40
CA ASP A 151 14.59 10.74 -0.46
C ASP A 151 15.51 11.64 0.37
N ARG A 152 15.05 12.10 1.54
CA ARG A 152 15.81 12.96 2.43
C ARG A 152 17.04 12.26 3.02
N ARG A 153 16.90 10.99 3.41
CA ARG A 153 17.99 10.20 4.01
C ARG A 153 19.04 9.72 3.01
N ARG A 154 18.74 9.67 1.74
CA ARG A 154 19.70 9.28 0.68
C ARG A 154 20.96 10.16 0.67
N LYS A 155 20.87 11.39 1.18
CA LYS A 155 21.99 12.35 1.30
C LYS A 155 22.68 12.32 2.66
N GLY A 156 22.20 11.51 3.62
CA GLY A 156 22.77 11.40 4.96
C GLY A 156 24.05 10.57 4.98
N LYS A 157 24.98 10.95 5.84
CA LYS A 157 26.16 10.13 6.14
C LYS A 157 25.70 8.79 6.72
N ARG A 158 26.33 7.68 6.32
CA ARG A 158 26.17 6.40 7.01
C ARG A 158 26.50 6.60 8.48
N ALA A 159 25.69 6.01 9.36
CA ALA A 159 26.03 5.96 10.79
C ALA A 159 27.46 5.44 10.95
N ALA A 160 28.21 6.03 11.88
CA ALA A 160 29.56 5.58 12.17
C ALA A 160 29.52 4.08 12.52
N GLN A 161 30.48 3.34 12.01
CA GLN A 161 30.68 1.95 12.44
C GLN A 161 31.24 2.00 13.86
N ASP A 162 30.36 1.75 14.83
CA ASP A 162 30.73 1.73 16.27
C ASP A 162 31.25 0.36 16.73
N GLY A 163 31.54 -0.52 15.78
CA GLY A 163 32.00 -1.89 16.05
C GLY A 163 30.93 -2.83 16.61
N LYS A 164 29.63 -2.38 16.65
CA LYS A 164 28.52 -3.17 17.14
C LYS A 164 27.72 -3.76 15.99
N PHE A 165 27.10 -4.89 16.25
CA PHE A 165 26.10 -5.46 15.34
C PHE A 165 24.76 -4.75 15.57
N HIS A 166 24.22 -4.15 14.51
CA HIS A 166 22.90 -3.56 14.51
C HIS A 166 21.95 -4.48 13.76
N VAL A 167 20.92 -4.97 14.43
CA VAL A 167 19.92 -5.86 13.86
C VAL A 167 18.59 -5.13 13.81
N LEU A 168 17.99 -5.02 12.62
CA LEU A 168 16.63 -4.54 12.43
C LEU A 168 15.70 -5.74 12.34
N LEU A 169 14.76 -5.85 13.28
CA LEU A 169 13.66 -6.80 13.22
C LEU A 169 12.39 -6.07 12.80
N SER A 170 11.69 -6.60 11.80
CA SER A 170 10.45 -6.01 11.31
C SER A 170 9.53 -7.09 10.76
N SER A 171 8.25 -7.05 11.14
CA SER A 171 7.17 -7.90 10.62
C SER A 171 6.23 -7.14 9.65
N GLY A 172 6.61 -5.93 9.20
CA GLY A 172 5.77 -5.07 8.37
C GLY A 172 4.82 -4.22 9.20
N GLY A 173 3.53 -4.19 8.85
CA GLY A 173 2.53 -3.34 9.49
C GLY A 173 2.00 -3.83 10.85
N GLY A 174 2.39 -5.02 11.29
CA GLY A 174 1.98 -5.59 12.58
C GLY A 174 2.61 -6.97 12.81
N ASP A 175 2.64 -7.41 14.06
CA ASP A 175 3.18 -8.73 14.46
C ASP A 175 2.03 -9.72 14.76
N ARG A 176 1.18 -9.96 13.78
CA ARG A 176 -0.02 -10.80 13.90
C ARG A 176 0.26 -12.20 14.47
N TYR A 177 1.45 -12.73 14.25
CA TYR A 177 1.84 -14.07 14.67
C TYR A 177 2.78 -14.08 15.88
N GLY A 178 3.07 -12.94 16.50
CA GLY A 178 4.01 -12.85 17.62
C GLY A 178 5.46 -13.24 17.26
N ALA A 179 5.80 -13.18 15.97
CA ALA A 179 7.10 -13.64 15.48
C ALA A 179 8.26 -12.79 16.03
N LEU A 180 8.05 -11.47 16.15
CA LEU A 180 9.08 -10.57 16.71
C LEU A 180 9.34 -10.87 18.16
N GLU A 181 8.28 -11.03 18.96
CA GLU A 181 8.39 -11.40 20.37
C GLU A 181 9.07 -12.76 20.55
N GLY A 182 8.69 -13.75 19.72
CA GLY A 182 9.30 -15.08 19.72
C GLY A 182 10.79 -15.07 19.34
N ILE A 183 11.22 -14.19 18.42
CA ILE A 183 12.62 -14.01 18.05
C ILE A 183 13.37 -13.30 19.16
N LEU A 184 12.82 -12.19 19.68
CA LEU A 184 13.45 -11.41 20.75
C LEU A 184 13.67 -12.22 22.02
N SER A 185 12.68 -13.01 22.45
CA SER A 185 12.78 -13.86 23.64
C SER A 185 13.83 -14.97 23.51
N ARG A 186 14.12 -15.43 22.28
CA ARG A 186 15.18 -16.41 22.02
C ARG A 186 16.58 -15.80 21.98
N ILE A 187 16.69 -14.58 21.43
CA ILE A 187 17.98 -13.85 21.35
C ILE A 187 18.33 -13.23 22.71
N PHE A 188 17.32 -12.75 23.41
CA PHE A 188 17.45 -12.12 24.73
C PHE A 188 16.50 -12.81 25.71
N PRO A 189 16.84 -14.03 26.18
CA PRO A 189 16.01 -14.73 27.15
C PRO A 189 15.88 -13.85 28.41
N PRO A 190 14.68 -13.80 29.04
CA PRO A 190 14.48 -13.06 30.27
C PRO A 190 15.49 -13.60 31.30
N SER A 191 16.39 -12.75 31.76
CA SER A 191 17.23 -13.09 32.89
C SER A 191 16.30 -13.23 34.11
N GLU A 192 16.35 -14.34 34.80
CA GLU A 192 15.61 -14.54 36.04
C GLU A 192 15.83 -13.33 36.96
N GLY A 193 14.79 -12.49 37.13
CA GLY A 193 14.81 -11.38 38.06
C GLY A 193 14.75 -9.94 37.52
N ARG A 194 14.59 -9.70 36.19
CA ARG A 194 14.30 -8.34 35.70
C ARG A 194 12.92 -8.25 35.08
N CYS A 195 12.03 -7.60 35.82
CA CYS A 195 10.74 -7.13 35.32
C CYS A 195 11.01 -6.15 34.16
N MET A 196 10.64 -6.50 32.93
CA MET A 196 10.70 -5.61 31.78
C MET A 196 9.61 -4.55 31.97
N SER A 197 9.96 -3.42 32.54
CA SER A 197 9.11 -2.24 32.51
C SER A 197 8.94 -1.80 31.05
N GLU A 198 7.69 -1.57 30.67
CA GLU A 198 7.19 -1.10 29.41
C GLU A 198 8.15 -0.15 28.69
N GLY A 199 8.64 -0.56 27.49
CA GLY A 199 9.48 0.25 26.63
C GLY A 199 8.69 1.43 26.06
N ARG A 200 8.76 2.58 26.69
CA ARG A 200 8.39 3.86 26.10
C ARG A 200 9.26 4.09 24.87
N CYS A 201 8.60 4.20 23.73
CA CYS A 201 9.17 4.80 22.54
C CYS A 201 9.51 6.27 22.86
N MET A 202 10.76 6.55 23.21
CA MET A 202 11.25 7.92 23.39
C MET A 202 11.52 8.51 22.01
N SER A 203 10.52 9.16 21.44
CA SER A 203 10.71 10.15 20.40
C SER A 203 11.10 11.47 21.08
N GLU A 204 12.35 11.67 21.38
CA GLU A 204 12.84 13.01 21.65
C GLU A 204 13.47 13.59 20.39
N GLY A 205 12.71 14.51 19.79
CA GLY A 205 13.28 15.50 18.91
C GLY A 205 14.09 16.50 19.74
N ARG A 206 15.28 16.84 19.25
CA ARG A 206 15.85 18.18 19.43
C ARG A 206 16.85 18.48 18.32
N CYS A 207 16.66 19.65 17.74
CA CYS A 207 17.51 20.53 16.93
C CYS A 207 18.00 19.98 15.60
#